data_0bebd89a8969e63079a8f8b18d995919
#
_entry.id   0bebd89a8969e63079a8f8b18d995919
#
_cell.length_a   1.000
_cell.length_b   1.000
_cell.length_c   1.000
_cell.angle_alpha   90.00
_cell.angle_beta   90.00
_cell.angle_gamma   90.00
#
_symmetry.space_group_name_H-M   'P 1'
#
loop_
_entity.id
_entity.type
_entity.pdbx_description
1 polymer ?
#
loop_
_entity_poly.entity_id
_entity_poly.type
_entity_poly.pdbx_seq_one_letter_code
_entity_poly.pdbx_strand_id
1 'polypeptide(L)'
;AFGMTTIEHKNAVYAYYFYRLIQRAENITLLYNTSSDGLNRGEESRFMLQLLVEGPHDITREYLEAGQSPQSTQEIRVEKTPEVLRRIYRAYDSTHPNSLVLSPSALNAYLDCRLRFYYRYVAGLKTPDEVSAEIDSALFGTIFHLSAQLAYTDLTATGKTIQKEDLERLLRNDVKLQSYVDQAFKKELFKVSPEEKPEYNGIQLINSKVIVSYLKQLLRNDLQYTPFKMVAMEKKVSEEITIQTGQGPFTLRLGGTIDRMDAKESTLRIVDYKTGGSPKIPANIEQLFTPSETRPN
;
A
#
# COMPACT_ATOMS: atom_id res chain seq x y z
N ALA A 1 -16.86 -36.13 2.76
CA ALA A 1 -15.90 -35.59 1.81
C ALA A 1 -16.57 -34.42 1.08
N PHE A 2 -16.04 -33.20 1.23
CA PHE A 2 -16.64 -31.96 0.69
C PHE A 2 -16.35 -31.71 -0.80
N GLY A 3 -15.95 -32.74 -1.58
CA GLY A 3 -15.68 -32.60 -3.00
C GLY A 3 -14.51 -31.70 -3.38
N MET A 4 -13.68 -31.29 -2.41
CA MET A 4 -12.48 -30.49 -2.70
C MET A 4 -11.40 -31.37 -3.30
N THR A 5 -10.74 -30.86 -4.36
CA THR A 5 -9.60 -31.52 -4.97
C THR A 5 -8.39 -31.53 -4.03
N THR A 6 -7.84 -32.71 -3.77
CA THR A 6 -6.59 -32.85 -3.00
C THR A 6 -5.38 -32.37 -3.84
N ILE A 7 -4.23 -32.19 -3.18
CA ILE A 7 -2.97 -31.83 -3.87
C ILE A 7 -2.59 -32.93 -4.88
N GLU A 8 -2.80 -34.20 -4.53
CA GLU A 8 -2.52 -35.32 -5.41
C GLU A 8 -3.38 -35.26 -6.67
N HIS A 9 -4.69 -34.97 -6.55
CA HIS A 9 -5.57 -34.79 -7.69
C HIS A 9 -5.12 -33.65 -8.61
N LYS A 10 -4.75 -32.51 -8.04
CA LYS A 10 -4.23 -31.39 -8.83
C LYS A 10 -2.94 -31.79 -9.56
N ASN A 11 -2.05 -32.47 -8.85
CA ASN A 11 -0.81 -32.94 -9.43
C ASN A 11 -1.02 -33.96 -10.58
N ALA A 12 -1.97 -34.87 -10.44
CA ALA A 12 -2.33 -35.82 -11.50
C ALA A 12 -2.92 -35.10 -12.73
N VAL A 13 -3.75 -34.07 -12.51
CA VAL A 13 -4.30 -33.25 -13.60
C VAL A 13 -3.20 -32.48 -14.34
N TYR A 14 -2.25 -31.88 -13.62
CA TYR A 14 -1.12 -31.19 -14.26
C TYR A 14 -0.20 -32.15 -15.01
N ALA A 15 0.07 -33.31 -14.44
CA ALA A 15 0.82 -34.35 -15.15
C ALA A 15 0.12 -34.77 -16.44
N TYR A 16 -1.20 -35.03 -16.39
CA TYR A 16 -2.00 -35.34 -17.56
C TYR A 16 -1.89 -34.25 -18.63
N TYR A 17 -2.05 -32.99 -18.28
CA TYR A 17 -1.94 -31.87 -19.23
C TYR A 17 -0.54 -31.77 -19.82
N PHE A 18 0.49 -31.93 -19.02
CA PHE A 18 1.87 -31.88 -19.49
C PHE A 18 2.16 -32.96 -20.53
N TYR A 19 1.87 -34.23 -20.19
CA TYR A 19 2.10 -35.34 -21.11
C TYR A 19 1.16 -35.29 -22.32
N ARG A 20 -0.06 -34.82 -22.14
CA ARG A 20 -1.00 -34.64 -23.24
C ARG A 20 -0.53 -33.56 -24.22
N LEU A 21 0.11 -32.52 -23.75
CA LEU A 21 0.66 -31.45 -24.57
C LEU A 21 1.80 -31.94 -25.46
N ILE A 22 2.71 -32.73 -24.89
CA ILE A 22 3.94 -33.16 -25.59
C ILE A 22 3.78 -34.42 -26.42
N GLN A 23 2.78 -35.28 -26.16
CA GLN A 23 2.68 -36.64 -26.71
C GLN A 23 2.62 -36.75 -28.25
N ARG A 24 2.29 -35.67 -28.96
CA ARG A 24 2.17 -35.67 -30.44
C ARG A 24 3.18 -34.74 -31.11
N ALA A 25 4.07 -34.14 -30.34
CA ALA A 25 5.09 -33.26 -30.88
C ALA A 25 6.30 -34.07 -31.36
N GLU A 26 6.84 -33.72 -32.51
CA GLU A 26 8.07 -34.32 -33.03
C GLU A 26 9.31 -33.70 -32.39
N ASN A 27 9.26 -32.41 -32.12
CA ASN A 27 10.35 -31.68 -31.47
C ASN A 27 9.79 -30.93 -30.27
N ILE A 28 10.43 -31.10 -29.12
CA ILE A 28 10.02 -30.50 -27.86
C ILE A 28 11.21 -29.78 -27.26
N THR A 29 11.05 -28.49 -26.92
CA THR A 29 12.02 -27.71 -26.18
C THR A 29 11.39 -27.26 -24.88
N LEU A 30 11.99 -27.63 -23.75
CA LEU A 30 11.57 -27.22 -22.42
C LEU A 30 12.58 -26.21 -21.87
N LEU A 31 12.08 -25.04 -21.49
CA LEU A 31 12.89 -23.95 -20.96
C LEU A 31 12.62 -23.77 -19.47
N TYR A 32 13.67 -23.60 -18.70
CA TYR A 32 13.54 -23.19 -17.31
C TYR A 32 14.66 -22.24 -16.92
N ASN A 33 14.45 -21.42 -15.92
CA ASN A 33 15.41 -20.45 -15.44
C ASN A 33 16.27 -21.07 -14.32
N THR A 34 17.59 -21.09 -14.51
CA THR A 34 18.54 -21.59 -13.50
C THR A 34 18.97 -20.54 -12.49
N SER A 35 18.68 -19.24 -12.75
CA SER A 35 19.01 -18.16 -11.81
C SER A 35 18.01 -18.13 -10.65
N SER A 36 18.52 -17.94 -9.43
CA SER A 36 17.67 -17.75 -8.26
C SER A 36 17.42 -16.26 -8.02
N ASP A 37 16.16 -15.88 -7.99
CA ASP A 37 15.71 -14.52 -7.63
C ASP A 37 15.26 -14.52 -6.15
N GLY A 38 16.22 -14.64 -5.25
CA GLY A 38 16.04 -14.55 -3.80
C GLY A 38 15.01 -15.48 -3.14
N LEU A 39 13.80 -15.55 -3.64
CA LEU A 39 12.69 -16.36 -3.12
C LEU A 39 12.36 -17.60 -3.96
N ASN A 40 12.66 -17.58 -5.27
CA ASN A 40 12.45 -18.70 -6.16
C ASN A 40 13.79 -19.26 -6.61
N ARG A 41 14.12 -20.46 -6.17
CA ARG A 41 15.21 -21.22 -6.75
C ARG A 41 14.76 -21.70 -8.13
N GLY A 42 15.58 -21.48 -9.15
CA GLY A 42 15.37 -22.01 -10.48
C GLY A 42 15.56 -23.53 -10.48
N GLU A 43 14.52 -24.25 -10.07
CA GLU A 43 14.53 -25.71 -10.03
C GLU A 43 13.83 -26.29 -11.26
N GLU A 44 14.37 -27.37 -11.80
CA GLU A 44 13.69 -28.14 -12.84
C GLU A 44 12.34 -28.65 -12.33
N SER A 45 11.33 -28.57 -13.17
CA SER A 45 10.06 -29.17 -12.79
C SER A 45 10.19 -30.67 -12.64
N ARG A 46 9.43 -31.27 -11.73
CA ARG A 46 9.40 -32.73 -11.55
C ARG A 46 9.09 -33.51 -12.83
N PHE A 47 8.33 -32.92 -13.75
CA PHE A 47 7.97 -33.53 -15.02
C PHE A 47 9.18 -33.58 -15.97
N MET A 48 10.04 -32.56 -15.94
CA MET A 48 11.32 -32.57 -16.66
C MET A 48 12.26 -33.63 -16.11
N LEU A 49 12.37 -33.69 -14.78
CA LEU A 49 13.17 -34.72 -14.11
C LEU A 49 12.63 -36.12 -14.41
N GLN A 50 11.33 -36.31 -14.41
CA GLN A 50 10.72 -37.59 -14.75
C GLN A 50 11.01 -38.01 -16.20
N LEU A 51 10.95 -37.12 -17.17
CA LEU A 51 11.34 -37.38 -18.55
C LEU A 51 12.79 -37.78 -18.68
N LEU A 52 13.70 -37.15 -17.90
CA LEU A 52 15.14 -37.44 -17.90
C LEU A 52 15.46 -38.82 -17.33
N VAL A 53 14.75 -39.24 -16.28
CA VAL A 53 15.06 -40.48 -15.53
C VAL A 53 14.28 -41.67 -16.06
N GLU A 54 13.00 -41.48 -16.41
CA GLU A 54 12.07 -42.55 -16.76
C GLU A 54 11.72 -42.56 -18.26
N GLY A 55 12.02 -41.47 -18.99
CA GLY A 55 11.65 -41.33 -20.39
C GLY A 55 12.58 -42.16 -21.31
N PRO A 56 12.06 -42.76 -22.40
CA PRO A 56 12.84 -43.48 -23.42
C PRO A 56 13.48 -42.52 -24.44
N HIS A 57 13.49 -41.23 -24.20
CA HIS A 57 13.88 -40.21 -25.17
C HIS A 57 15.32 -39.74 -24.94
N ASP A 58 16.04 -39.46 -26.03
CA ASP A 58 17.33 -38.78 -25.98
C ASP A 58 17.09 -37.28 -25.72
N ILE A 59 17.47 -36.82 -24.57
CA ILE A 59 17.28 -35.43 -24.15
C ILE A 59 18.65 -34.72 -24.13
N THR A 60 18.78 -33.73 -25.01
CA THR A 60 19.95 -32.85 -25.03
C THR A 60 19.73 -31.68 -24.08
N ARG A 61 20.73 -31.39 -23.24
CA ARG A 61 20.72 -30.20 -22.37
C ARG A 61 21.60 -29.12 -22.99
N GLU A 62 21.03 -27.93 -23.09
CA GLU A 62 21.73 -26.75 -23.56
C GLU A 62 21.58 -25.62 -22.54
N TYR A 63 22.62 -24.82 -22.38
CA TYR A 63 22.57 -23.61 -21.57
C TYR A 63 22.46 -22.43 -22.50
N LEU A 64 21.35 -21.70 -22.37
CA LEU A 64 21.15 -20.43 -23.06
C LEU A 64 21.67 -19.30 -22.14
N GLU A 65 22.82 -18.78 -22.49
CA GLU A 65 23.33 -17.57 -21.85
C GLU A 65 22.91 -16.35 -22.69
N ALA A 66 22.24 -15.40 -22.07
CA ALA A 66 21.98 -14.13 -22.72
C ALA A 66 23.31 -13.40 -22.90
N GLY A 67 23.86 -13.46 -24.11
CA GLY A 67 25.17 -12.86 -24.46
C GLY A 67 25.17 -11.33 -24.50
N GLN A 68 24.36 -10.67 -23.68
CA GLN A 68 24.47 -9.25 -23.47
C GLN A 68 25.50 -9.00 -22.38
N SER A 69 26.66 -8.46 -22.78
CA SER A 69 27.56 -7.81 -21.82
C SER A 69 26.70 -6.87 -20.96
N PRO A 70 26.83 -6.88 -19.62
CA PRO A 70 26.10 -5.95 -18.78
C PRO A 70 26.42 -4.54 -19.31
N GLN A 71 25.42 -3.90 -19.90
CA GLN A 71 25.55 -2.49 -20.24
C GLN A 71 25.86 -1.77 -18.94
N SER A 72 26.97 -1.04 -18.89
CA SER A 72 27.24 -0.17 -17.75
C SER A 72 26.02 0.71 -17.56
N THR A 73 25.28 0.50 -16.51
CA THR A 73 24.13 1.36 -16.16
C THR A 73 24.69 2.77 -15.99
N GLN A 74 24.34 3.67 -16.91
CA GLN A 74 24.67 5.07 -16.74
C GLN A 74 24.06 5.55 -15.44
N GLU A 75 24.92 6.07 -14.55
CA GLU A 75 24.46 6.65 -13.30
C GLU A 75 23.51 7.82 -13.61
N ILE A 76 22.25 7.69 -13.20
CA ILE A 76 21.28 8.77 -13.37
C ILE A 76 21.59 9.86 -12.35
N ARG A 77 22.05 10.99 -12.82
CA ARG A 77 22.38 12.19 -12.03
C ARG A 77 21.47 13.33 -12.39
N VAL A 78 20.99 14.04 -11.39
CA VAL A 78 20.37 15.35 -11.54
C VAL A 78 21.23 16.35 -10.78
N GLU A 79 21.95 17.19 -11.53
CA GLU A 79 22.77 18.23 -10.93
C GLU A 79 21.89 19.33 -10.34
N LYS A 80 22.32 19.89 -9.20
CA LYS A 80 21.66 21.04 -8.56
C LYS A 80 21.99 22.34 -9.26
N THR A 81 21.62 22.42 -10.56
CA THR A 81 21.77 23.65 -11.33
C THR A 81 20.92 24.77 -10.74
N PRO A 82 21.21 26.05 -11.05
CA PRO A 82 20.37 27.17 -10.60
C PRO A 82 18.90 27.02 -11.00
N GLU A 83 18.61 26.34 -12.10
CA GLU A 83 17.23 26.07 -12.53
C GLU A 83 16.57 25.02 -11.62
N VAL A 84 17.25 23.92 -11.32
CA VAL A 84 16.74 22.88 -10.40
C VAL A 84 16.51 23.45 -9.02
N LEU A 85 17.44 24.26 -8.50
CA LEU A 85 17.28 24.90 -7.21
C LEU A 85 16.08 25.87 -7.23
N ARG A 86 15.92 26.68 -8.27
CA ARG A 86 14.73 27.54 -8.41
C ARG A 86 13.42 26.76 -8.39
N ARG A 87 13.36 25.59 -9.03
CA ARG A 87 12.17 24.72 -8.98
C ARG A 87 11.89 24.21 -7.55
N ILE A 88 12.93 23.79 -6.81
CA ILE A 88 12.79 23.32 -5.43
C ILE A 88 12.29 24.46 -4.52
N TYR A 89 12.94 25.63 -4.58
CA TYR A 89 12.53 26.78 -3.79
C TYR A 89 11.10 27.21 -4.13
N ARG A 90 10.77 27.37 -5.41
CA ARG A 90 9.41 27.75 -5.83
C ARG A 90 8.36 26.75 -5.41
N ALA A 91 8.69 25.46 -5.37
CA ALA A 91 7.74 24.40 -4.96
C ALA A 91 7.41 24.50 -3.48
N TYR A 92 8.36 24.85 -2.61
CA TYR A 92 8.21 24.77 -1.16
C TYR A 92 8.31 26.10 -0.40
N ASP A 93 8.69 27.20 -1.06
CA ASP A 93 8.75 28.51 -0.40
C ASP A 93 7.35 28.96 0.00
N SER A 94 7.12 29.10 1.30
CA SER A 94 5.81 29.46 1.86
C SER A 94 5.36 30.87 1.48
N THR A 95 6.27 31.73 1.02
CA THR A 95 5.93 33.07 0.52
C THR A 95 5.16 33.03 -0.81
N HIS A 96 5.20 31.89 -1.52
CA HIS A 96 4.42 31.68 -2.73
C HIS A 96 3.04 31.11 -2.44
N PRO A 97 1.95 31.66 -3.02
CA PRO A 97 0.57 31.25 -2.71
C PRO A 97 0.27 29.79 -3.07
N ASN A 98 0.98 29.22 -4.03
CA ASN A 98 0.81 27.84 -4.50
C ASN A 98 1.91 26.89 -4.02
N SER A 99 2.64 27.26 -2.95
CA SER A 99 3.71 26.42 -2.42
C SER A 99 3.14 25.12 -1.82
N LEU A 100 3.87 24.04 -2.03
CA LEU A 100 3.53 22.74 -1.48
C LEU A 100 3.86 22.65 0.00
N VAL A 101 3.11 21.86 0.72
CA VAL A 101 3.44 21.42 2.08
C VAL A 101 4.41 20.25 2.01
N LEU A 102 5.54 20.34 2.68
CA LEU A 102 6.47 19.21 2.81
C LEU A 102 5.85 18.18 3.75
N SER A 103 5.29 17.12 3.17
CA SER A 103 4.64 16.07 3.94
C SER A 103 5.65 15.07 4.53
N PRO A 104 5.29 14.31 5.58
CA PRO A 104 6.10 13.21 6.09
C PRO A 104 6.48 12.20 5.00
N SER A 105 5.56 11.89 4.08
CA SER A 105 5.84 11.01 2.94
C SER A 105 6.89 11.59 1.97
N ALA A 106 6.87 12.91 1.76
CA ALA A 106 7.88 13.58 0.93
C ALA A 106 9.25 13.57 1.64
N LEU A 107 9.26 13.81 2.95
CA LEU A 107 10.49 13.73 3.75
C LEU A 107 11.07 12.32 3.74
N ASN A 108 10.24 11.30 3.93
CA ASN A 108 10.66 9.90 3.84
C ASN A 108 11.24 9.58 2.46
N ALA A 109 10.57 10.01 1.38
CA ALA A 109 11.09 9.82 0.03
C ALA A 109 12.46 10.48 -0.18
N TYR A 110 12.70 11.66 0.42
CA TYR A 110 14.00 12.34 0.36
C TYR A 110 15.08 11.57 1.13
N LEU A 111 14.77 11.07 2.32
CA LEU A 111 15.70 10.30 3.14
C LEU A 111 16.06 8.95 2.51
N ASP A 112 15.08 8.29 1.86
CA ASP A 112 15.31 7.01 1.20
C ASP A 112 16.07 7.17 -0.13
N CYS A 113 15.61 8.08 -0.98
CA CYS A 113 16.21 8.32 -2.29
C CYS A 113 15.94 9.74 -2.77
N ARG A 114 17.00 10.56 -2.82
CA ARG A 114 16.91 11.97 -3.24
C ARG A 114 16.42 12.14 -4.68
N LEU A 115 16.75 11.19 -5.58
CA LEU A 115 16.24 11.20 -6.96
C LEU A 115 14.74 10.93 -7.01
N ARG A 116 14.24 9.97 -6.20
CA ARG A 116 12.79 9.69 -6.09
C ARG A 116 12.03 10.91 -5.58
N PHE A 117 12.57 11.59 -4.56
CA PHE A 117 12.01 12.85 -4.07
C PHE A 117 11.95 13.90 -5.18
N TYR A 118 13.06 14.14 -5.88
CA TYR A 118 13.11 15.11 -6.96
C TYR A 118 12.08 14.82 -8.05
N TYR A 119 12.08 13.62 -8.59
CA TYR A 119 11.15 13.27 -9.67
C TYR A 119 9.70 13.36 -9.23
N ARG A 120 9.35 12.82 -8.08
CA ARG A 120 7.97 12.75 -7.62
C ARG A 120 7.43 14.08 -7.09
N TYR A 121 8.21 14.80 -6.29
CA TYR A 121 7.74 15.96 -5.53
C TYR A 121 8.21 17.31 -6.08
N VAL A 122 9.25 17.35 -6.90
CA VAL A 122 9.76 18.59 -7.51
C VAL A 122 9.45 18.64 -9.01
N ALA A 123 9.77 17.57 -9.74
CA ALA A 123 9.49 17.47 -11.18
C ALA A 123 8.04 17.07 -11.47
N GLY A 124 7.30 16.55 -10.48
CA GLY A 124 5.88 16.19 -10.63
C GLY A 124 5.63 14.95 -11.47
N LEU A 125 6.63 14.07 -11.63
CA LEU A 125 6.44 12.80 -12.34
C LEU A 125 5.53 11.88 -11.53
N LYS A 126 4.50 11.38 -12.18
CA LYS A 126 3.57 10.40 -11.61
C LYS A 126 3.69 9.09 -12.36
N THR A 127 3.66 7.99 -11.63
CA THR A 127 3.43 6.69 -12.25
C THR A 127 2.02 6.69 -12.84
N PRO A 128 1.82 6.22 -14.07
CA PRO A 128 0.47 6.06 -14.60
C PRO A 128 -0.38 5.18 -13.67
N ASP A 129 -1.64 5.58 -13.48
CA ASP A 129 -2.58 4.75 -12.74
C ASP A 129 -2.85 3.47 -13.53
N GLU A 130 -2.44 2.33 -13.00
CA GLU A 130 -2.84 1.04 -13.56
C GLU A 130 -4.28 0.77 -13.14
N VAL A 131 -5.14 0.55 -14.14
CA VAL A 131 -6.52 0.12 -13.88
C VAL A 131 -6.47 -1.35 -13.48
N SER A 132 -6.33 -1.61 -12.18
CA SER A 132 -6.41 -2.95 -11.62
C SER A 132 -7.81 -3.18 -11.04
N ALA A 133 -8.40 -4.32 -11.36
CA ALA A 133 -9.61 -4.80 -10.69
C ALA A 133 -9.29 -5.36 -9.28
N GLU A 134 -8.02 -5.53 -8.97
CA GLU A 134 -7.55 -6.03 -7.69
C GLU A 134 -7.32 -4.87 -6.70
N ILE A 135 -7.62 -5.15 -5.44
CA ILE A 135 -7.42 -4.20 -4.35
C ILE A 135 -6.01 -4.43 -3.81
N ASP A 136 -5.11 -3.51 -4.10
CA ASP A 136 -3.80 -3.49 -3.48
C ASP A 136 -3.86 -3.00 -2.02
N SER A 137 -2.75 -3.09 -1.30
CA SER A 137 -2.68 -2.69 0.11
C SER A 137 -2.92 -1.19 0.33
N ALA A 138 -2.59 -0.34 -0.63
CA ALA A 138 -2.78 1.11 -0.55
C ALA A 138 -4.27 1.46 -0.70
N LEU A 139 -4.94 0.89 -1.70
CA LEU A 139 -6.37 1.08 -1.91
C LEU A 139 -7.20 0.48 -0.76
N PHE A 140 -6.79 -0.70 -0.25
CA PHE A 140 -7.41 -1.29 0.95
C PHE A 140 -7.34 -0.32 2.15
N GLY A 141 -6.17 0.29 2.38
CA GLY A 141 -5.99 1.31 3.41
C GLY A 141 -6.92 2.50 3.20
N THR A 142 -6.96 3.06 1.98
CA THR A 142 -7.81 4.20 1.64
C THR A 142 -9.31 3.91 1.88
N ILE A 143 -9.78 2.72 1.49
CA ILE A 143 -11.16 2.30 1.73
C ILE A 143 -11.45 2.16 3.23
N PHE A 144 -10.51 1.59 4.01
CA PHE A 144 -10.66 1.48 5.45
C PHE A 144 -10.72 2.86 6.14
N HIS A 145 -9.81 3.79 5.81
CA HIS A 145 -9.79 5.15 6.34
C HIS A 145 -11.12 5.88 6.08
N LEU A 146 -11.60 5.82 4.83
CA LEU A 146 -12.87 6.44 4.48
C LEU A 146 -14.05 5.77 5.22
N SER A 147 -14.05 4.45 5.36
CA SER A 147 -15.09 3.73 6.10
C SER A 147 -15.10 4.13 7.58
N ALA A 148 -13.92 4.27 8.19
CA ALA A 148 -13.78 4.76 9.57
C ALA A 148 -14.27 6.21 9.69
N GLN A 149 -13.87 7.08 8.76
CA GLN A 149 -14.33 8.47 8.72
C GLN A 149 -15.85 8.56 8.66
N LEU A 150 -16.51 7.81 7.79
CA LEU A 150 -17.98 7.78 7.66
C LEU A 150 -18.64 7.33 8.96
N ALA A 151 -18.11 6.25 9.60
CA ALA A 151 -18.65 5.72 10.83
C ALA A 151 -18.57 6.74 11.98
N TYR A 152 -17.41 7.38 12.18
CA TYR A 152 -17.26 8.38 13.23
C TYR A 152 -17.95 9.71 12.92
N THR A 153 -18.06 10.09 11.66
CA THR A 153 -18.88 11.26 11.27
C THR A 153 -20.34 11.06 11.64
N ASP A 154 -20.87 9.89 11.39
CA ASP A 154 -22.25 9.56 11.76
C ASP A 154 -22.43 9.48 13.30
N LEU A 155 -21.49 8.89 14.03
CA LEU A 155 -21.53 8.86 15.50
C LEU A 155 -21.50 10.27 16.12
N THR A 156 -20.92 11.24 15.44
CA THR A 156 -20.79 12.63 15.91
C THR A 156 -21.83 13.58 15.33
N ALA A 157 -22.78 13.08 14.54
CA ALA A 157 -23.81 13.89 13.91
C ALA A 157 -24.73 14.61 14.91
N THR A 158 -25.00 13.99 16.07
CA THR A 158 -25.85 14.56 17.13
C THR A 158 -25.06 15.24 18.25
N GLY A 159 -23.73 15.07 18.26
CA GLY A 159 -22.86 15.67 19.27
C GLY A 159 -21.44 15.15 19.13
N LYS A 160 -20.44 15.96 19.52
CA LYS A 160 -19.04 15.60 19.33
C LYS A 160 -18.50 14.60 20.36
N THR A 161 -19.24 14.32 21.44
CA THR A 161 -18.83 13.36 22.48
C THR A 161 -19.44 12.01 22.19
N ILE A 162 -18.57 11.01 22.09
CA ILE A 162 -18.95 9.62 21.83
C ILE A 162 -19.02 8.88 23.17
N GLN A 163 -20.18 8.33 23.44
CA GLN A 163 -20.45 7.54 24.64
C GLN A 163 -20.30 6.05 24.36
N LYS A 164 -20.19 5.25 25.42
CA LYS A 164 -20.06 3.80 25.31
C LYS A 164 -21.24 3.17 24.56
N GLU A 165 -22.44 3.62 24.88
CA GLU A 165 -23.68 3.14 24.29
C GLU A 165 -23.77 3.38 22.78
N ASP A 166 -23.17 4.47 22.29
CA ASP A 166 -23.13 4.79 20.86
C ASP A 166 -22.31 3.76 20.09
N LEU A 167 -21.13 3.42 20.62
CA LEU A 167 -20.27 2.40 20.03
C LEU A 167 -20.87 1.00 20.13
N GLU A 168 -21.48 0.63 21.25
CA GLU A 168 -22.15 -0.65 21.41
C GLU A 168 -23.33 -0.80 20.45
N ARG A 169 -24.11 0.25 20.26
CA ARG A 169 -25.21 0.26 19.29
C ARG A 169 -24.72 0.07 17.87
N LEU A 170 -23.63 0.75 17.48
CA LEU A 170 -23.05 0.61 16.15
C LEU A 170 -22.44 -0.79 15.96
N LEU A 171 -21.75 -1.33 16.94
CA LEU A 171 -21.15 -2.68 16.89
C LEU A 171 -22.18 -3.80 16.66
N ARG A 172 -23.43 -3.60 17.12
CA ARG A 172 -24.52 -4.56 16.90
C ARG A 172 -25.21 -4.39 15.54
N ASN A 173 -24.90 -3.35 14.80
CA ASN A 173 -25.55 -3.02 13.52
C ASN A 173 -24.64 -3.33 12.33
N ASP A 174 -24.58 -4.59 11.95
CA ASP A 174 -23.75 -5.08 10.84
C ASP A 174 -24.15 -4.46 9.51
N VAL A 175 -25.43 -4.21 9.30
CA VAL A 175 -25.94 -3.57 8.08
C VAL A 175 -25.40 -2.15 7.95
N LYS A 176 -25.35 -1.40 9.04
CA LYS A 176 -24.83 -0.04 9.05
C LYS A 176 -23.31 0.00 8.83
N LEU A 177 -22.58 -0.90 9.49
CA LEU A 177 -21.14 -1.05 9.27
C LEU A 177 -20.83 -1.40 7.81
N GLN A 178 -21.58 -2.34 7.23
CA GLN A 178 -21.44 -2.70 5.83
C GLN A 178 -21.73 -1.52 4.91
N SER A 179 -22.74 -0.69 5.24
CA SER A 179 -23.08 0.47 4.40
C SER A 179 -21.97 1.51 4.31
N TYR A 180 -21.19 1.71 5.37
CA TYR A 180 -20.01 2.61 5.31
C TYR A 180 -18.93 2.05 4.40
N VAL A 181 -18.69 0.75 4.49
CA VAL A 181 -17.72 0.06 3.62
C VAL A 181 -18.17 0.12 2.17
N ASP A 182 -19.45 -0.13 1.88
CA ASP A 182 -20.01 -0.05 0.52
C ASP A 182 -19.88 1.36 -0.06
N GLN A 183 -20.11 2.39 0.74
CA GLN A 183 -19.91 3.78 0.31
C GLN A 183 -18.44 4.07 0.00
N ALA A 184 -17.52 3.57 0.82
CA ALA A 184 -16.09 3.74 0.58
C ALA A 184 -15.63 3.00 -0.68
N PHE A 185 -16.12 1.78 -0.93
CA PHE A 185 -15.86 1.05 -2.17
C PHE A 185 -16.38 1.77 -3.40
N LYS A 186 -17.61 2.31 -3.34
CA LYS A 186 -18.19 3.08 -4.44
C LYS A 186 -17.32 4.26 -4.81
N LYS A 187 -16.85 5.00 -3.81
CA LYS A 187 -16.05 6.20 -4.04
C LYS A 187 -14.63 5.90 -4.50
N GLU A 188 -13.94 4.97 -3.85
CA GLU A 188 -12.49 4.79 -4.04
C GLU A 188 -12.15 3.76 -5.13
N LEU A 189 -12.93 2.66 -5.23
CA LEU A 189 -12.67 1.61 -6.21
C LEU A 189 -13.54 1.77 -7.46
N PHE A 190 -14.85 1.77 -7.30
CA PHE A 190 -15.77 1.74 -8.45
C PHE A 190 -15.94 3.11 -9.11
N LYS A 191 -15.71 4.21 -8.37
CA LYS A 191 -15.90 5.60 -8.83
C LYS A 191 -17.28 5.85 -9.43
N VAL A 192 -18.28 5.21 -8.84
CA VAL A 192 -19.70 5.29 -9.25
C VAL A 192 -20.50 6.19 -8.30
N SER A 193 -21.73 6.54 -8.71
CA SER A 193 -22.59 7.39 -7.90
C SER A 193 -23.00 6.71 -6.57
N PRO A 194 -23.33 7.49 -5.51
CA PRO A 194 -23.74 6.93 -4.23
C PRO A 194 -25.00 6.05 -4.30
N GLU A 195 -25.84 6.22 -5.31
CA GLU A 195 -27.13 5.52 -5.49
C GLU A 195 -26.94 4.14 -6.12
N GLU A 196 -25.86 3.93 -6.87
CA GLU A 196 -25.58 2.64 -7.50
C GLU A 196 -25.18 1.58 -6.47
N LYS A 197 -25.63 0.34 -6.64
CA LYS A 197 -25.18 -0.76 -5.79
C LYS A 197 -23.83 -1.27 -6.29
N PRO A 198 -22.84 -1.44 -5.39
CA PRO A 198 -21.55 -2.02 -5.80
C PRO A 198 -21.73 -3.49 -6.17
N GLU A 199 -21.24 -3.88 -7.34
CA GLU A 199 -21.15 -5.27 -7.76
C GLU A 199 -19.77 -5.82 -7.43
N TYR A 200 -19.66 -6.53 -6.32
CA TYR A 200 -18.42 -7.11 -5.85
C TYR A 200 -18.09 -8.39 -6.60
N ASN A 201 -16.85 -8.52 -7.05
CA ASN A 201 -16.30 -9.85 -7.35
C ASN A 201 -15.95 -10.61 -6.04
N GLY A 202 -15.56 -11.89 -6.16
CA GLY A 202 -15.32 -12.74 -4.99
C GLY A 202 -14.23 -12.19 -4.04
N ILE A 203 -13.13 -11.65 -4.57
CA ILE A 203 -12.02 -11.08 -3.80
C ILE A 203 -12.43 -9.77 -3.13
N GLN A 204 -13.14 -8.92 -3.86
CA GLN A 204 -13.66 -7.64 -3.35
C GLN A 204 -14.67 -7.87 -2.22
N LEU A 205 -15.52 -8.89 -2.33
CA LEU A 205 -16.45 -9.27 -1.27
C LEU A 205 -15.73 -9.72 0.00
N ILE A 206 -14.65 -10.50 -0.14
CA ILE A 206 -13.81 -10.90 0.99
C ILE A 206 -13.18 -9.67 1.65
N ASN A 207 -12.56 -8.77 0.86
CA ASN A 207 -11.96 -7.54 1.35
C ASN A 207 -12.99 -6.65 2.07
N SER A 208 -14.20 -6.53 1.54
CA SER A 208 -15.29 -5.80 2.20
C SER A 208 -15.59 -6.36 3.59
N LYS A 209 -15.69 -7.69 3.73
CA LYS A 209 -15.91 -8.35 5.03
C LYS A 209 -14.75 -8.17 6.00
N VAL A 210 -13.53 -8.22 5.50
CA VAL A 210 -12.32 -7.96 6.32
C VAL A 210 -12.33 -6.52 6.84
N ILE A 211 -12.66 -5.54 6.00
CA ILE A 211 -12.75 -4.13 6.41
C ILE A 211 -13.83 -3.94 7.48
N VAL A 212 -15.01 -4.56 7.34
CA VAL A 212 -16.04 -4.55 8.40
C VAL A 212 -15.49 -5.13 9.71
N SER A 213 -14.73 -6.21 9.63
CA SER A 213 -14.09 -6.81 10.83
C SER A 213 -13.09 -5.84 11.48
N TYR A 214 -12.29 -5.13 10.69
CA TYR A 214 -11.35 -4.13 11.18
C TYR A 214 -12.05 -2.92 11.80
N LEU A 215 -13.16 -2.46 11.21
CA LEU A 215 -14.00 -1.42 11.82
C LEU A 215 -14.54 -1.87 13.19
N LYS A 216 -15.02 -3.10 13.29
CA LYS A 216 -15.47 -3.66 14.57
C LYS A 216 -14.34 -3.73 15.60
N GLN A 217 -13.12 -4.08 15.17
CA GLN A 217 -11.96 -4.10 16.06
C GLN A 217 -11.61 -2.70 16.54
N LEU A 218 -11.60 -1.71 15.64
CA LEU A 218 -11.38 -0.31 15.98
C LEU A 218 -12.40 0.20 16.99
N LEU A 219 -13.69 -0.04 16.77
CA LEU A 219 -14.76 0.35 17.69
C LEU A 219 -14.65 -0.34 19.05
N ARG A 220 -14.24 -1.64 19.10
CA ARG A 220 -13.99 -2.36 20.37
C ARG A 220 -12.83 -1.77 21.16
N ASN A 221 -11.76 -1.36 20.48
CA ASN A 221 -10.64 -0.69 21.12
C ASN A 221 -11.09 0.64 21.72
N ASP A 222 -11.89 1.40 20.98
CA ASP A 222 -12.39 2.70 21.46
C ASP A 222 -13.43 2.58 22.56
N LEU A 223 -14.17 1.47 22.67
CA LEU A 223 -15.05 1.19 23.81
C LEU A 223 -14.31 1.30 25.16
N GLN A 224 -13.06 0.89 25.20
CA GLN A 224 -12.24 0.95 26.42
C GLN A 224 -11.81 2.40 26.74
N TYR A 225 -11.84 3.27 25.74
CA TYR A 225 -11.42 4.67 25.86
C TYR A 225 -12.59 5.62 26.12
N THR A 226 -13.83 5.21 25.89
CA THR A 226 -15.02 6.06 26.11
C THR A 226 -15.15 6.56 27.55
N PRO A 227 -15.83 7.73 27.80
CA PRO A 227 -16.26 8.69 26.80
C PRO A 227 -15.10 9.55 26.29
N PHE A 228 -15.17 9.96 25.01
CA PHE A 228 -14.19 10.89 24.43
C PHE A 228 -14.88 11.84 23.43
N LYS A 229 -14.27 13.00 23.24
CA LYS A 229 -14.76 14.03 22.32
C LYS A 229 -13.99 13.95 21.01
N MET A 230 -14.68 13.80 19.90
CA MET A 230 -14.09 13.92 18.57
C MET A 230 -13.68 15.38 18.32
N VAL A 231 -12.41 15.60 18.02
CA VAL A 231 -11.86 16.92 17.71
C VAL A 231 -11.81 17.15 16.19
N ALA A 232 -11.23 16.20 15.46
CA ALA A 232 -11.13 16.27 14.02
C ALA A 232 -10.88 14.89 13.39
N MET A 233 -11.26 14.76 12.12
CA MET A 233 -10.94 13.63 11.25
C MET A 233 -10.41 14.15 9.92
N GLU A 234 -9.44 13.42 9.34
CA GLU A 234 -8.79 13.76 8.07
C GLU A 234 -8.39 15.25 8.01
N LYS A 235 -7.85 15.74 9.14
CA LYS A 235 -7.52 17.15 9.26
C LYS A 235 -6.15 17.43 8.68
N LYS A 236 -6.10 18.31 7.68
CA LYS A 236 -4.84 18.87 7.19
C LYS A 236 -4.29 19.87 8.22
N VAL A 237 -3.04 19.68 8.58
CA VAL A 237 -2.29 20.55 9.49
C VAL A 237 -0.97 20.93 8.83
N SER A 238 -0.54 22.16 9.03
CA SER A 238 0.78 22.61 8.59
C SER A 238 1.27 23.76 9.45
N GLU A 239 2.58 23.80 9.67
CA GLU A 239 3.30 24.84 10.39
C GLU A 239 4.43 25.39 9.51
N GLU A 240 4.67 26.69 9.60
CA GLU A 240 5.79 27.33 8.91
C GLU A 240 7.06 27.19 9.74
N ILE A 241 8.12 26.72 9.09
CA ILE A 241 9.45 26.64 9.68
C ILE A 241 10.43 27.37 8.79
N THR A 242 11.35 28.12 9.42
CA THR A 242 12.43 28.80 8.71
C THR A 242 13.75 28.08 8.97
N ILE A 243 14.41 27.66 7.90
CA ILE A 243 15.72 27.03 7.94
C ILE A 243 16.77 27.96 7.33
N GLN A 244 18.00 27.91 7.85
CA GLN A 244 19.12 28.64 7.25
C GLN A 244 19.73 27.79 6.14
N THR A 245 19.82 28.38 4.95
CA THR A 245 20.45 27.74 3.79
C THR A 245 21.69 28.52 3.37
N GLY A 246 22.52 27.96 2.49
CA GLY A 246 23.65 28.68 1.91
C GLY A 246 23.28 29.94 1.10
N GLN A 247 21.98 30.12 0.79
CA GLN A 247 21.45 31.29 0.07
C GLN A 247 20.65 32.24 0.98
N GLY A 248 20.65 32.01 2.29
CA GLY A 248 19.91 32.76 3.28
C GLY A 248 18.75 31.97 3.92
N PRO A 249 17.90 32.67 4.70
CA PRO A 249 16.76 32.04 5.33
C PRO A 249 15.73 31.57 4.29
N PHE A 250 15.21 30.37 4.49
CA PHE A 250 14.19 29.75 3.64
C PHE A 250 13.03 29.27 4.51
N THR A 251 11.84 29.78 4.26
CA THR A 251 10.63 29.43 5.01
C THR A 251 9.77 28.46 4.20
N LEU A 252 9.47 27.32 4.79
CA LEU A 252 8.65 26.29 4.16
C LEU A 252 7.54 25.85 5.12
N ARG A 253 6.49 25.24 4.57
CA ARG A 253 5.41 24.62 5.35
C ARG A 253 5.66 23.14 5.51
N LEU A 254 5.77 22.68 6.76
CA LEU A 254 5.81 21.27 7.12
C LEU A 254 4.44 20.83 7.61
N GLY A 255 3.91 19.72 7.12
CA GLY A 255 2.59 19.28 7.55
C GLY A 255 2.11 18.04 6.83
N GLY A 256 0.88 17.64 7.13
CA GLY A 256 0.26 16.44 6.58
C GLY A 256 -1.22 16.36 6.95
N THR A 257 -1.79 15.17 6.76
CA THR A 257 -3.15 14.88 7.20
C THR A 257 -3.09 14.00 8.43
N ILE A 258 -3.87 14.35 9.45
CA ILE A 258 -4.07 13.55 10.66
C ILE A 258 -5.38 12.79 10.48
N ASP A 259 -5.32 11.46 10.55
CA ASP A 259 -6.49 10.61 10.34
C ASP A 259 -7.59 10.91 11.37
N ARG A 260 -7.22 10.96 12.66
CA ARG A 260 -8.17 11.29 13.73
C ARG A 260 -7.50 11.99 14.91
N MET A 261 -8.21 12.97 15.46
CA MET A 261 -7.89 13.62 16.71
C MET A 261 -9.10 13.52 17.65
N ASP A 262 -8.90 13.06 18.86
CA ASP A 262 -9.90 13.06 19.91
C ASP A 262 -9.33 13.53 21.26
N ALA A 263 -10.21 13.94 22.15
CA ALA A 263 -9.84 14.45 23.46
C ALA A 263 -10.63 13.74 24.55
N LYS A 264 -9.94 13.40 25.62
CA LYS A 264 -10.53 12.92 26.86
C LYS A 264 -9.91 13.68 28.02
N GLU A 265 -10.76 14.33 28.81
CA GLU A 265 -10.30 15.21 29.88
C GLU A 265 -9.29 16.26 29.36
N SER A 266 -8.07 16.29 29.88
CA SER A 266 -6.99 17.19 29.44
C SER A 266 -6.07 16.59 28.38
N THR A 267 -6.33 15.34 27.93
CA THR A 267 -5.46 14.63 27.00
C THR A 267 -6.01 14.70 25.59
N LEU A 268 -5.16 15.14 24.64
CA LEU A 268 -5.42 15.05 23.21
C LEU A 268 -4.74 13.79 22.67
N ARG A 269 -5.51 12.93 22.01
CA ARG A 269 -5.02 11.72 21.34
C ARG A 269 -5.01 11.94 19.84
N ILE A 270 -3.89 11.64 19.18
CA ILE A 270 -3.74 11.59 17.74
C ILE A 270 -3.68 10.12 17.35
N VAL A 271 -4.55 9.71 16.44
CA VAL A 271 -4.68 8.33 15.97
C VAL A 271 -4.37 8.29 14.49
N ASP A 272 -3.49 7.39 14.12
CA ASP A 272 -3.12 7.07 12.73
C ASP A 272 -3.50 5.61 12.47
N TYR A 273 -4.21 5.35 11.37
CA TYR A 273 -4.68 4.02 11.04
C TYR A 273 -3.69 3.31 10.12
N LYS A 274 -3.28 2.11 10.52
CA LYS A 274 -2.42 1.26 9.71
C LYS A 274 -3.06 -0.10 9.49
N THR A 275 -3.33 -0.42 8.23
CA THR A 275 -4.01 -1.67 7.83
C THR A 275 -3.03 -2.76 7.40
N GLY A 276 -1.74 -2.47 7.26
CA GLY A 276 -0.75 -3.42 6.78
C GLY A 276 0.54 -3.41 7.60
N GLY A 277 1.19 -4.57 7.65
CA GLY A 277 2.49 -4.75 8.25
C GLY A 277 2.52 -4.61 9.78
N SER A 278 3.67 -4.97 10.37
CA SER A 278 3.95 -4.66 11.77
C SER A 278 4.63 -3.30 11.87
N PRO A 279 4.24 -2.43 12.81
CA PRO A 279 4.90 -1.15 12.97
C PRO A 279 6.38 -1.36 13.35
N LYS A 280 7.26 -0.70 12.63
CA LYS A 280 8.67 -0.66 12.99
C LYS A 280 8.84 0.42 14.06
N ILE A 281 9.28 0.01 15.24
CA ILE A 281 9.50 0.94 16.37
C ILE A 281 10.96 1.38 16.31
N PRO A 282 11.25 2.71 16.18
CA PRO A 282 12.62 3.19 16.23
C PRO A 282 13.22 3.03 17.63
N ALA A 283 14.50 2.70 17.71
CA ALA A 283 15.20 2.61 18.98
C ALA A 283 15.43 4.00 19.62
N ASN A 284 15.56 5.03 18.77
CA ASN A 284 15.73 6.44 19.18
C ASN A 284 15.23 7.36 18.06
N ILE A 285 15.20 8.67 18.33
CA ILE A 285 14.74 9.68 17.38
C ILE A 285 15.67 9.79 16.17
N GLU A 286 16.98 9.65 16.37
CA GLU A 286 17.99 9.75 15.30
C GLU A 286 17.76 8.69 14.23
N GLN A 287 17.30 7.49 14.61
CA GLN A 287 17.01 6.41 13.67
C GLN A 287 15.91 6.77 12.66
N LEU A 288 14.99 7.68 13.01
CA LEU A 288 13.96 8.17 12.07
C LEU A 288 14.56 8.92 10.88
N PHE A 289 15.73 9.54 11.07
CA PHE A 289 16.37 10.41 10.09
C PHE A 289 17.61 9.79 9.44
N THR A 290 18.03 8.62 9.91
CA THR A 290 19.21 7.91 9.37
C THR A 290 18.76 6.98 8.26
N PRO A 291 19.23 7.14 7.00
CA PRO A 291 18.91 6.22 5.93
C PRO A 291 19.38 4.80 6.25
N SER A 292 18.45 3.86 6.29
CA SER A 292 18.76 2.43 6.45
C SER A 292 17.59 1.59 5.95
N GLU A 293 17.85 0.33 5.58
CA GLU A 293 16.79 -0.62 5.17
C GLU A 293 15.80 -0.93 6.29
N THR A 294 16.20 -0.74 7.54
CA THR A 294 15.40 -0.99 8.73
C THR A 294 14.73 0.25 9.30
N ARG A 295 14.91 1.41 8.65
CA ARG A 295 14.30 2.67 9.11
C ARG A 295 12.77 2.55 9.15
N PRO A 296 12.11 2.94 10.25
CA PRO A 296 10.64 3.05 10.30
C PRO A 296 10.14 4.10 9.30
N ASN A 297 9.03 3.82 8.67
CA ASN A 297 8.36 4.78 7.77
C ASN A 297 7.41 5.68 8.55
#